data_083a2deb01eecc0e9d8603285f1d0135
#
_entry.id   083a2deb01eecc0e9d8603285f1d0135
#
_cell.length_a   1.000
_cell.length_b   1.000
_cell.length_c   1.000
_cell.angle_alpha   90.00
_cell.angle_beta   90.00
_cell.angle_gamma   90.00
#
_symmetry.space_group_name_H-M   'P 1'
#
loop_
_entity.id
_entity.type
_entity.pdbx_description
1 polymer ?
#
loop_
_entity_poly.entity_id
_entity_poly.type
_entity_poly.pdbx_seq_one_letter_code
_entity_poly.pdbx_strand_id
1 'polypeptide(L)'
;MIYEIIDTTPLDPLARPLFESLQVEYSLRYHDFLTDSAASVAEELTRYPTSAFAPPDGAFIVIVRDGETVGGGALKRYDATTAELKRIWTRADQRRQGLASRIVQELEARAWQQDYRRIYLTTGFRQPEAAGLYLKAGYEPLFDRSISPEVHFSLPFGKDLREPGRTDTLDDLRRPEPLGRP
;
A
#
# COMPACT_ATOMS: atom_id res chain seq x y z
N MET A 1 -22.72 -11.46 -3.24
CA MET A 1 -22.36 -10.36 -4.15
C MET A 1 -21.10 -10.76 -4.88
N ILE A 2 -21.13 -10.75 -6.20
CA ILE A 2 -20.02 -11.16 -7.05
C ILE A 2 -19.18 -9.92 -7.35
N TYR A 3 -17.86 -10.02 -7.20
CA TYR A 3 -16.90 -9.03 -7.66
C TYR A 3 -15.81 -9.74 -8.47
N GLU A 4 -15.22 -9.01 -9.38
CA GLU A 4 -14.14 -9.47 -10.24
C GLU A 4 -12.83 -8.78 -9.85
N ILE A 5 -11.72 -9.54 -9.84
CA ILE A 5 -10.38 -9.00 -9.65
C ILE A 5 -9.70 -9.00 -10.99
N ILE A 6 -9.27 -7.83 -11.44
CA ILE A 6 -8.72 -7.60 -12.76
C ILE A 6 -7.28 -7.14 -12.62
N ASP A 7 -6.35 -7.85 -13.27
CA ASP A 7 -4.99 -7.38 -13.47
C ASP A 7 -5.01 -6.30 -14.56
N THR A 8 -4.43 -5.14 -14.26
CA THR A 8 -4.49 -3.99 -15.16
C THR A 8 -3.23 -3.12 -15.03
N THR A 9 -3.28 -1.88 -15.42
CA THR A 9 -2.18 -0.92 -15.34
C THR A 9 -2.63 0.40 -14.71
N PRO A 10 -1.70 1.22 -14.18
CA PRO A 10 -2.04 2.55 -13.67
C PRO A 10 -2.70 3.49 -14.69
N LEU A 11 -2.52 3.22 -15.98
CA LEU A 11 -3.08 4.04 -17.08
C LEU A 11 -4.47 3.59 -17.53
N ASP A 12 -4.93 2.44 -17.06
CA ASP A 12 -6.25 1.92 -17.42
C ASP A 12 -7.36 2.82 -16.85
N PRO A 13 -8.45 3.08 -17.60
CA PRO A 13 -9.60 3.79 -17.07
C PRO A 13 -10.17 3.19 -15.78
N LEU A 14 -10.08 1.88 -15.58
CA LEU A 14 -10.49 1.21 -14.35
C LEU A 14 -9.65 1.61 -13.13
N ALA A 15 -8.41 2.07 -13.32
CA ALA A 15 -7.56 2.55 -12.23
C ALA A 15 -7.89 3.99 -11.78
N ARG A 16 -8.57 4.77 -12.61
CA ARG A 16 -8.85 6.20 -12.37
C ARG A 16 -9.52 6.47 -11.02
N PRO A 17 -10.60 5.75 -10.61
CA PRO A 17 -11.26 6.02 -9.33
C PRO A 17 -10.33 5.85 -8.12
N LEU A 18 -9.36 4.93 -8.20
CA LEU A 18 -8.36 4.73 -7.16
C LEU A 18 -7.46 5.96 -7.03
N PHE A 19 -6.92 6.46 -8.14
CA PHE A 19 -6.02 7.62 -8.12
C PHE A 19 -6.72 8.89 -7.66
N GLU A 20 -7.91 9.17 -8.18
CA GLU A 20 -8.71 10.33 -7.80
C GLU A 20 -9.06 10.32 -6.30
N SER A 21 -9.48 9.16 -5.78
CA SER A 21 -9.81 9.02 -4.36
C SER A 21 -8.58 9.15 -3.46
N LEU A 22 -7.44 8.55 -3.81
CA LEU A 22 -6.21 8.66 -3.04
C LEU A 22 -5.70 10.11 -3.03
N GLN A 23 -5.78 10.82 -4.14
CA GLN A 23 -5.38 12.23 -4.21
C GLN A 23 -6.21 13.08 -3.25
N VAL A 24 -7.53 12.92 -3.26
CA VAL A 24 -8.43 13.65 -2.35
C VAL A 24 -8.14 13.27 -0.89
N GLU A 25 -8.05 11.99 -0.59
CA GLU A 25 -7.86 11.50 0.77
C GLU A 25 -6.52 11.96 1.36
N TYR A 26 -5.43 11.89 0.61
CA TYR A 26 -4.12 12.35 1.07
C TYR A 26 -4.07 13.86 1.23
N SER A 27 -4.64 14.61 0.30
CA SER A 27 -4.73 16.08 0.40
C SER A 27 -5.48 16.51 1.66
N LEU A 28 -6.59 15.84 1.99
CA LEU A 28 -7.37 16.15 3.21
C LEU A 28 -6.64 15.75 4.49
N ARG A 29 -5.95 14.61 4.52
CA ARG A 29 -5.29 14.10 5.73
C ARG A 29 -4.00 14.83 6.08
N TYR A 30 -3.28 15.34 5.07
CA TYR A 30 -1.92 15.89 5.23
C TYR A 30 -1.79 17.36 4.81
N HIS A 31 -2.90 18.08 4.66
CA HIS A 31 -2.92 19.48 4.21
C HIS A 31 -2.06 20.44 5.04
N ASP A 32 -1.90 20.17 6.34
CA ASP A 32 -1.11 20.94 7.28
C ASP A 32 0.38 20.52 7.37
N PHE A 33 0.74 19.41 6.71
CA PHE A 33 2.12 18.88 6.65
C PHE A 33 2.81 19.15 5.31
N LEU A 34 2.04 19.37 4.26
CA LEU A 34 2.54 19.53 2.89
C LEU A 34 2.35 20.98 2.48
N THR A 35 3.45 21.67 2.20
CA THR A 35 3.46 23.10 1.79
C THR A 35 2.74 23.37 0.47
N ASP A 36 2.60 22.35 -0.37
CA ASP A 36 1.71 22.30 -1.56
C ASP A 36 1.13 20.90 -1.66
N SER A 37 0.05 20.65 -0.92
CA SER A 37 -0.49 19.30 -0.72
C SER A 37 -0.93 18.64 -2.03
N ALA A 38 -1.51 19.37 -2.96
CA ALA A 38 -2.02 18.81 -4.20
C ALA A 38 -0.87 18.37 -5.14
N ALA A 39 0.16 19.21 -5.29
CA ALA A 39 1.32 18.90 -6.12
C ALA A 39 2.15 17.76 -5.52
N SER A 40 2.38 17.76 -4.20
CA SER A 40 3.13 16.71 -3.51
C SER A 40 2.43 15.36 -3.55
N VAL A 41 1.10 15.31 -3.47
CA VAL A 41 0.32 14.08 -3.61
C VAL A 41 0.34 13.59 -5.06
N ALA A 42 0.18 14.48 -6.03
CA ALA A 42 0.27 14.11 -7.45
C ALA A 42 1.66 13.55 -7.79
N GLU A 43 2.74 14.17 -7.26
CA GLU A 43 4.10 13.67 -7.41
C GLU A 43 4.28 12.28 -6.80
N GLU A 44 3.79 12.03 -5.59
CA GLU A 44 3.85 10.70 -4.97
C GLU A 44 3.09 9.64 -5.80
N LEU A 45 1.92 10.00 -6.34
CA LEU A 45 1.13 9.08 -7.17
C LEU A 45 1.76 8.80 -8.54
N THR A 46 2.58 9.70 -9.06
CA THR A 46 3.27 9.57 -10.35
C THR A 46 4.77 9.27 -10.23
N ARG A 47 5.28 9.15 -9.03
CA ARG A 47 6.71 9.00 -8.71
C ARG A 47 7.39 7.81 -9.42
N TYR A 48 6.66 6.73 -9.63
CA TYR A 48 7.19 5.53 -10.26
C TYR A 48 6.66 5.38 -11.69
N PRO A 49 7.49 4.92 -12.63
CA PRO A 49 7.01 4.60 -13.97
C PRO A 49 5.95 3.50 -13.92
N THR A 50 5.00 3.52 -14.83
CA THR A 50 3.91 2.52 -14.89
C THR A 50 4.43 1.10 -15.03
N SER A 51 5.58 0.92 -15.69
CA SER A 51 6.27 -0.37 -15.83
C SER A 51 6.70 -0.99 -14.49
N ALA A 52 6.90 -0.19 -13.45
CA ALA A 52 7.22 -0.71 -12.12
C ALA A 52 6.09 -1.55 -11.51
N PHE A 53 4.86 -1.36 -12.01
CA PHE A 53 3.66 -2.07 -11.57
C PHE A 53 3.17 -3.11 -12.59
N ALA A 54 4.06 -3.61 -13.41
CA ALA A 54 3.78 -4.64 -14.42
C ALA A 54 4.69 -5.86 -14.22
N PRO A 55 4.25 -7.07 -14.64
CA PRO A 55 5.11 -8.24 -14.66
C PRO A 55 6.39 -7.99 -15.49
N PRO A 56 7.51 -8.63 -15.15
CA PRO A 56 7.66 -9.71 -14.16
C PRO A 56 7.85 -9.23 -12.70
N ASP A 57 8.06 -7.95 -12.45
CA ASP A 57 8.53 -7.42 -11.17
C ASP A 57 7.45 -6.69 -10.36
N GLY A 58 6.27 -6.50 -10.94
CA GLY A 58 5.18 -5.77 -10.33
C GLY A 58 3.81 -6.28 -10.75
N ALA A 59 2.77 -5.71 -10.13
CA ALA A 59 1.39 -5.93 -10.50
C ALA A 59 0.53 -4.73 -10.09
N PHE A 60 -0.55 -4.52 -10.83
CA PHE A 60 -1.59 -3.57 -10.49
C PHE A 60 -2.94 -4.26 -10.64
N ILE A 61 -3.75 -4.26 -9.58
CA ILE A 61 -5.06 -4.92 -9.59
C ILE A 61 -6.16 -3.95 -9.19
N VAL A 62 -7.33 -4.17 -9.74
CA VAL A 62 -8.57 -3.53 -9.29
C VAL A 62 -9.64 -4.58 -8.97
N ILE A 63 -10.53 -4.23 -8.06
CA ILE A 63 -11.77 -4.98 -7.80
C ILE A 63 -12.90 -4.22 -8.45
N VAL A 64 -13.63 -4.90 -9.33
CA VAL A 64 -14.79 -4.36 -10.03
C VAL A 64 -16.05 -5.05 -9.52
N ARG A 65 -17.08 -4.27 -9.24
CA ARG A 65 -18.43 -4.71 -8.87
C ARG A 65 -19.45 -3.91 -9.67
N ASP A 66 -20.36 -4.61 -10.34
CA ASP A 66 -21.43 -3.99 -11.14
C ASP A 66 -20.89 -2.98 -12.18
N GLY A 67 -19.73 -3.27 -12.76
CA GLY A 67 -19.05 -2.42 -13.74
C GLY A 67 -18.25 -1.24 -13.17
N GLU A 68 -18.24 -1.07 -11.85
CA GLU A 68 -17.53 0.03 -11.18
C GLU A 68 -16.32 -0.47 -10.36
N THR A 69 -15.22 0.27 -10.40
CA THR A 69 -14.06 -0.02 -9.55
C THR A 69 -14.34 0.36 -8.11
N VAL A 70 -14.26 -0.63 -7.21
CA VAL A 70 -14.56 -0.48 -5.78
C VAL A 70 -13.36 -0.69 -4.87
N GLY A 71 -12.24 -1.13 -5.41
CA GLY A 71 -10.99 -1.30 -4.68
C GLY A 71 -9.83 -1.58 -5.62
N GLY A 72 -8.63 -1.56 -5.09
CA GLY A 72 -7.43 -1.87 -5.86
C GLY A 72 -6.15 -1.67 -5.06
N GLY A 73 -5.04 -2.01 -5.69
CA GLY A 73 -3.72 -1.88 -5.12
C GLY A 73 -2.65 -2.33 -6.10
N ALA A 74 -1.41 -2.14 -5.70
CA ALA A 74 -0.26 -2.46 -6.54
C ALA A 74 0.88 -3.06 -5.74
N LEU A 75 1.76 -3.77 -6.41
CA LEU A 75 3.07 -4.13 -5.92
C LEU A 75 4.14 -3.74 -6.94
N LYS A 76 5.32 -3.43 -6.44
CA LYS A 76 6.53 -3.21 -7.24
C LYS A 76 7.72 -3.88 -6.56
N ARG A 77 8.82 -4.03 -7.27
CA ARG A 77 10.08 -4.48 -6.68
C ARG A 77 10.59 -3.50 -5.63
N TYR A 78 10.96 -4.00 -4.46
CA TYR A 78 11.73 -3.30 -3.44
C TYR A 78 13.20 -3.71 -3.56
N ASP A 79 13.49 -5.02 -3.51
CA ASP A 79 14.78 -5.65 -3.75
C ASP A 79 14.61 -7.01 -4.46
N ALA A 80 15.66 -7.81 -4.56
CA ALA A 80 15.61 -9.09 -5.27
C ALA A 80 14.62 -10.12 -4.66
N THR A 81 14.30 -10.00 -3.39
CA THR A 81 13.45 -10.97 -2.66
C THR A 81 12.22 -10.34 -1.99
N THR A 82 12.10 -9.01 -2.07
CA THR A 82 11.05 -8.24 -1.39
C THR A 82 10.24 -7.45 -2.41
N ALA A 83 8.93 -7.57 -2.34
CA ALA A 83 8.00 -6.68 -3.03
C ALA A 83 7.49 -5.58 -2.09
N GLU A 84 7.21 -4.40 -2.63
CA GLU A 84 6.59 -3.29 -1.91
C GLU A 84 5.14 -3.12 -2.34
N LEU A 85 4.21 -3.21 -1.38
CA LEU A 85 2.81 -2.89 -1.63
C LEU A 85 2.60 -1.37 -1.66
N LYS A 86 1.81 -0.93 -2.62
CA LYS A 86 1.46 0.48 -2.85
C LYS A 86 -0.02 0.63 -3.14
N ARG A 87 -0.58 1.79 -2.78
CA ARG A 87 -1.88 2.24 -3.25
C ARG A 87 -3.04 1.31 -2.91
N ILE A 88 -2.99 0.65 -1.74
CA ILE A 88 -4.11 -0.16 -1.25
C ILE A 88 -5.28 0.78 -0.97
N TRP A 89 -6.37 0.58 -1.70
CA TRP A 89 -7.53 1.46 -1.66
C TRP A 89 -8.83 0.66 -1.73
N THR A 90 -9.83 1.16 -1.02
CA THR A 90 -11.22 0.69 -1.11
C THR A 90 -12.15 1.90 -1.09
N ARG A 91 -13.07 1.94 -2.03
CA ARG A 91 -14.08 3.00 -2.13
C ARG A 91 -14.82 3.17 -0.80
N ALA A 92 -15.09 4.39 -0.40
CA ALA A 92 -15.56 4.72 0.96
C ALA A 92 -16.86 3.99 1.34
N ASP A 93 -17.82 3.89 0.41
CA ASP A 93 -19.10 3.20 0.59
C ASP A 93 -18.98 1.66 0.60
N GLN A 94 -17.82 1.12 0.22
CA GLN A 94 -17.52 -0.31 0.17
C GLN A 94 -16.55 -0.77 1.27
N ARG A 95 -16.20 0.12 2.20
CA ARG A 95 -15.32 -0.21 3.33
C ARG A 95 -16.01 -1.16 4.32
N ARG A 96 -15.20 -1.81 5.17
CA ARG A 96 -15.64 -2.77 6.19
C ARG A 96 -16.34 -4.04 5.65
N GLN A 97 -16.12 -4.35 4.38
CA GLN A 97 -16.60 -5.58 3.71
C GLN A 97 -15.45 -6.57 3.40
N GLY A 98 -14.26 -6.35 3.94
CA GLY A 98 -13.10 -7.23 3.73
C GLY A 98 -12.34 -7.01 2.43
N LEU A 99 -12.73 -6.04 1.57
CA LEU A 99 -12.11 -5.82 0.27
C LEU A 99 -10.62 -5.48 0.38
N ALA A 100 -10.21 -4.61 1.33
CA ALA A 100 -8.80 -4.28 1.53
C ALA A 100 -7.96 -5.51 1.90
N SER A 101 -8.48 -6.37 2.79
CA SER A 101 -7.81 -7.63 3.12
C SER A 101 -7.69 -8.56 1.91
N ARG A 102 -8.71 -8.60 1.06
CA ARG A 102 -8.68 -9.38 -0.18
C ARG A 102 -7.63 -8.84 -1.15
N ILE A 103 -7.54 -7.53 -1.32
CA ILE A 103 -6.52 -6.89 -2.17
C ILE A 103 -5.11 -7.27 -1.70
N VAL A 104 -4.85 -7.17 -0.38
CA VAL A 104 -3.56 -7.54 0.20
C VAL A 104 -3.22 -9.02 -0.09
N GLN A 105 -4.16 -9.95 0.15
CA GLN A 105 -3.97 -11.37 -0.13
C GLN A 105 -3.67 -11.66 -1.61
N GLU A 106 -4.38 -10.99 -2.52
CA GLU A 106 -4.17 -11.14 -3.95
C GLU A 106 -2.80 -10.62 -4.40
N LEU A 107 -2.34 -9.53 -3.82
CA LEU A 107 -1.01 -9.00 -4.10
C LEU A 107 0.09 -9.86 -3.48
N GLU A 108 -0.11 -10.41 -2.28
CA GLU A 108 0.80 -11.40 -1.67
C GLU A 108 0.94 -12.66 -2.55
N ALA A 109 -0.16 -13.15 -3.10
CA ALA A 109 -0.14 -14.30 -4.02
C ALA A 109 0.66 -13.98 -5.30
N ARG A 110 0.50 -12.78 -5.88
CA ARG A 110 1.27 -12.34 -7.05
C ARG A 110 2.74 -12.16 -6.73
N ALA A 111 3.06 -11.57 -5.57
CA ALA A 111 4.43 -11.45 -5.09
C ALA A 111 5.10 -12.83 -4.98
N TRP A 112 4.42 -13.80 -4.40
CA TRP A 112 4.90 -15.17 -4.29
C TRP A 112 5.16 -15.82 -5.66
N GLN A 113 4.24 -15.64 -6.61
CA GLN A 113 4.37 -16.14 -7.98
C GLN A 113 5.55 -15.50 -8.75
N GLN A 114 5.91 -14.27 -8.38
CA GLN A 114 7.06 -13.52 -8.93
C GLN A 114 8.36 -13.74 -8.13
N ASP A 115 8.42 -14.82 -7.33
CA ASP A 115 9.58 -15.22 -6.53
C ASP A 115 9.97 -14.29 -5.37
N TYR A 116 9.13 -13.34 -5.01
CA TYR A 116 9.32 -12.60 -3.76
C TYR A 116 9.01 -13.48 -2.55
N ARG A 117 9.73 -13.27 -1.47
CA ARG A 117 9.57 -14.02 -0.22
C ARG A 117 9.21 -13.12 0.95
N ARG A 118 9.30 -11.83 0.75
CA ARG A 118 8.98 -10.81 1.75
C ARG A 118 8.12 -9.72 1.12
N ILE A 119 7.31 -9.10 1.96
CA ILE A 119 6.57 -7.88 1.62
C ILE A 119 7.05 -6.76 2.52
N TYR A 120 7.20 -5.59 1.93
CA TYR A 120 7.38 -4.31 2.59
C TYR A 120 6.25 -3.37 2.20
N LEU A 121 5.88 -2.47 3.09
CA LEU A 121 4.97 -1.38 2.79
C LEU A 121 5.16 -0.22 3.77
N THR A 122 4.67 0.95 3.40
CA THR A 122 4.53 2.08 4.31
C THR A 122 3.11 2.60 4.27
N THR A 123 2.62 3.08 5.43
CA THR A 123 1.38 3.85 5.51
C THR A 123 1.63 5.14 6.28
N GLY A 124 0.78 6.14 6.06
CA GLY A 124 0.92 7.40 6.78
C GLY A 124 0.41 7.32 8.22
N PHE A 125 0.98 8.12 9.10
CA PHE A 125 0.62 8.14 10.53
C PHE A 125 -0.85 8.54 10.79
N ARG A 126 -1.50 9.21 9.85
CA ARG A 126 -2.93 9.60 9.92
C ARG A 126 -3.86 8.58 9.27
N GLN A 127 -3.40 7.35 9.08
CA GLN A 127 -4.19 6.25 8.51
C GLN A 127 -4.27 5.07 9.49
N PRO A 128 -4.87 5.24 10.69
CA PRO A 128 -4.93 4.17 11.70
C PRO A 128 -5.70 2.93 11.22
N GLU A 129 -6.67 3.11 10.32
CA GLU A 129 -7.40 2.01 9.68
C GLU A 129 -6.51 1.14 8.79
N ALA A 130 -5.54 1.76 8.09
CA ALA A 130 -4.57 1.02 7.28
C ALA A 130 -3.57 0.28 8.17
N ALA A 131 -3.05 0.92 9.22
CA ALA A 131 -2.19 0.26 10.20
C ALA A 131 -2.90 -0.95 10.84
N GLY A 132 -4.16 -0.81 11.22
CA GLY A 132 -4.99 -1.90 11.74
C GLY A 132 -5.19 -3.04 10.74
N LEU A 133 -5.37 -2.74 9.45
CA LEU A 133 -5.45 -3.72 8.39
C LEU A 133 -4.17 -4.57 8.31
N TYR A 134 -3.00 -3.93 8.28
CA TYR A 134 -1.74 -4.64 8.13
C TYR A 134 -1.39 -5.47 9.35
N LEU A 135 -1.60 -4.96 10.57
CA LEU A 135 -1.44 -5.77 11.79
C LEU A 135 -2.33 -7.02 11.77
N LYS A 136 -3.61 -6.87 11.37
CA LYS A 136 -4.54 -7.99 11.25
C LYS A 136 -4.16 -8.97 10.15
N ALA A 137 -3.50 -8.50 9.09
CA ALA A 137 -2.98 -9.34 8.01
C ALA A 137 -1.63 -10.01 8.34
N GLY A 138 -1.12 -9.86 9.57
CA GLY A 138 0.11 -10.50 10.04
C GLY A 138 1.39 -9.80 9.59
N TYR A 139 1.32 -8.48 9.34
CA TYR A 139 2.51 -7.66 9.13
C TYR A 139 3.10 -7.21 10.44
N GLU A 140 4.42 -7.23 10.53
CA GLU A 140 5.16 -6.74 11.66
C GLU A 140 5.46 -5.24 11.50
N PRO A 141 5.16 -4.39 12.51
CA PRO A 141 5.53 -2.99 12.48
C PRO A 141 7.04 -2.83 12.60
N LEU A 142 7.63 -2.08 11.67
CA LEU A 142 9.08 -1.80 11.65
C LEU A 142 9.41 -0.45 12.30
N PHE A 143 8.61 -0.02 13.25
CA PHE A 143 8.72 1.22 14.02
C PHE A 143 8.34 0.98 15.48
N ASP A 144 8.77 1.88 16.35
CA ASP A 144 8.42 1.81 17.77
C ASP A 144 6.96 2.25 18.00
N ARG A 145 6.11 1.32 18.40
CA ARG A 145 4.70 1.56 18.69
C ARG A 145 4.47 2.26 20.03
N SER A 146 5.49 2.38 20.87
CA SER A 146 5.38 3.06 22.19
C SER A 146 5.42 4.58 22.07
N ILE A 147 5.87 5.11 20.93
CA ILE A 147 5.94 6.54 20.65
C ILE A 147 4.86 6.97 19.68
N SER A 148 4.54 8.29 19.69
CA SER A 148 3.52 8.82 18.79
C SER A 148 3.84 8.55 17.31
N PRO A 149 2.91 8.01 16.52
CA PRO A 149 3.10 7.80 15.09
C PRO A 149 3.49 9.06 14.31
N GLU A 150 3.09 10.23 14.80
CA GLU A 150 3.40 11.54 14.19
C GLU A 150 4.91 11.81 14.10
N VAL A 151 5.70 11.22 15.01
CA VAL A 151 7.17 11.34 15.00
C VAL A 151 7.79 10.71 13.75
N HIS A 152 7.12 9.70 13.19
CA HIS A 152 7.66 8.92 12.07
C HIS A 152 7.13 9.37 10.71
N PHE A 153 6.06 10.13 10.64
CA PHE A 153 5.36 10.51 9.41
C PHE A 153 4.92 9.32 8.53
N SER A 154 5.81 8.37 8.30
CA SER A 154 5.60 7.14 7.53
C SER A 154 5.84 5.92 8.42
N LEU A 155 4.88 5.02 8.45
CA LEU A 155 4.89 3.82 9.29
C LEU A 155 5.18 2.59 8.42
N PRO A 156 6.40 2.05 8.44
CA PRO A 156 6.75 0.88 7.67
C PRO A 156 6.29 -0.41 8.35
N PHE A 157 5.93 -1.38 7.53
CA PHE A 157 5.58 -2.75 7.92
C PHE A 157 6.30 -3.76 7.03
N GLY A 158 6.59 -4.93 7.56
CA GLY A 158 7.17 -6.05 6.85
C GLY A 158 6.45 -7.36 7.13
N LYS A 159 6.56 -8.32 6.20
CA LYS A 159 6.04 -9.67 6.36
C LYS A 159 6.92 -10.67 5.62
N ASP A 160 7.34 -11.76 6.29
CA ASP A 160 7.90 -12.92 5.61
C ASP A 160 6.74 -13.80 5.12
N LEU A 161 6.71 -14.07 3.83
CA LEU A 161 5.64 -14.86 3.21
C LEU A 161 5.79 -16.36 3.43
N ARG A 162 7.02 -16.82 3.75
CA ARG A 162 7.31 -18.24 4.04
C ARG A 162 6.94 -18.61 5.47
N GLU A 163 7.25 -17.71 6.41
CA GLU A 163 7.06 -17.90 7.84
C GLU A 163 6.44 -16.63 8.45
N PRO A 164 5.14 -16.42 8.29
CA PRO A 164 4.45 -15.28 8.87
C PRO A 164 4.69 -15.19 10.39
N GLY A 165 5.07 -14.00 10.87
CA GLY A 165 5.46 -13.76 12.26
C GLY A 165 6.96 -13.89 12.53
N ARG A 166 7.75 -14.34 11.57
CA ARG A 166 9.20 -14.32 11.66
C ARG A 166 9.75 -12.91 11.40
N THR A 167 10.48 -12.35 12.35
CA THR A 167 10.92 -10.95 12.31
C THR A 167 12.41 -10.78 11.97
N ASP A 168 13.26 -11.77 12.26
CA ASP A 168 14.70 -11.71 11.98
C ASP A 168 15.03 -11.56 10.49
N THR A 169 14.14 -12.00 9.61
CA THR A 169 14.25 -11.83 8.15
C THR A 169 13.89 -10.43 7.67
N LEU A 170 13.44 -9.54 8.56
CA LEU A 170 12.98 -8.19 8.26
C LEU A 170 13.94 -7.08 8.73
N ASP A 171 15.08 -7.47 9.32
CA ASP A 171 15.98 -6.52 9.97
C ASP A 171 16.68 -5.56 9.00
N ASP A 172 16.87 -5.97 7.76
CA ASP A 172 17.47 -5.18 6.68
C ASP A 172 16.46 -4.25 5.97
N LEU A 173 15.17 -4.36 6.29
CA LEU A 173 14.14 -3.50 5.70
C LEU A 173 14.20 -2.08 6.28
N ARG A 174 13.88 -1.12 5.43
CA ARG A 174 13.93 0.30 5.78
C ARG A 174 13.06 0.62 7.00
N ARG A 175 13.68 1.23 8.01
CA ARG A 175 13.03 1.77 9.21
C ARG A 175 12.70 3.25 9.00
N PRO A 176 11.74 3.82 9.76
CA PRO A 176 11.47 5.24 9.66
C PRO A 176 12.65 6.03 10.19
N GLU A 177 12.99 7.09 9.48
CA GLU A 177 13.86 8.12 10.05
C GLU A 177 13.00 9.01 10.94
N PRO A 178 13.45 9.36 12.17
CA PRO A 178 12.76 10.35 12.97
C PRO A 178 12.67 11.66 12.18
N LEU A 179 11.49 12.28 12.16
CA LEU A 179 11.39 13.64 11.66
C LEU A 179 12.38 14.49 12.49
N GLY A 180 13.42 14.98 11.84
CA GLY A 180 14.33 15.95 12.46
C GLY A 180 13.48 17.06 13.03
N ARG A 181 13.56 17.29 14.35
CA ARG A 181 12.96 18.49 14.94
C ARG A 181 13.61 19.69 14.26
N PRO A 182 12.81 20.71 13.86
CA PRO A 182 13.37 21.95 13.37
C PRO A 182 14.25 22.63 14.43
#